data_250df3d8189fba5c2165a74c3b2efa46
#
_entry.id   250df3d8189fba5c2165a74c3b2efa46
#
_cell.length_a   1.000
_cell.length_b   1.000
_cell.length_c   1.000
_cell.angle_alpha   90.00
_cell.angle_beta   90.00
_cell.angle_gamma   90.00
#
_symmetry.space_group_name_H-M   'P 1'
#
loop_
_entity.id
_entity.type
_entity.pdbx_description
1 polymer ?
#
loop_
_entity_poly.entity_id
_entity_poly.type
_entity_poly.pdbx_seq_one_letter_code
_entity_poly.pdbx_strand_id
1 'polypeptide(L)'
;YEDEKVLAFYDLDPQAPVHILIIPKEHIGSCADITPENSAIVAHIFEVAAKLAEEKGLSEGFRIVSNAGKDGGQTVPHLHFHLLGGRSMEWPPG
;
A
#
# COMPACT_ATOMS: atom_id res chain seq x y z
N TYR A 1 11.07 5.38 -2.75
CA TYR A 1 10.54 5.91 -4.02
C TYR A 1 9.73 7.18 -3.78
N GLU A 2 9.90 8.13 -4.66
CA GLU A 2 9.10 9.36 -4.61
C GLU A 2 8.96 9.92 -6.02
N ASP A 3 7.73 10.38 -6.36
CA ASP A 3 7.49 11.17 -7.54
C ASP A 3 6.55 12.33 -7.18
N GLU A 4 6.02 13.04 -8.17
CA GLU A 4 5.17 14.21 -7.92
C GLU A 4 3.88 13.87 -7.17
N LYS A 5 3.42 12.63 -7.25
CA LYS A 5 2.09 12.23 -6.76
C LYS A 5 2.11 11.26 -5.60
N VAL A 6 3.17 10.44 -5.47
CA VAL A 6 3.24 9.41 -4.44
C VAL A 6 4.59 9.39 -3.75
N LEU A 7 4.57 8.86 -2.51
CA LEU A 7 5.75 8.59 -1.71
C LEU A 7 5.66 7.15 -1.22
N ALA A 8 6.78 6.43 -1.27
CA ALA A 8 6.86 5.09 -0.73
C ALA A 8 8.07 4.97 0.19
N PHE A 9 7.89 4.31 1.33
CA PHE A 9 8.93 4.17 2.35
C PHE A 9 8.69 2.91 3.18
N TYR A 10 9.75 2.42 3.83
CA TYR A 10 9.63 1.24 4.68
C TYR A 10 8.82 1.54 5.94
N ASP A 11 7.96 0.58 6.33
CA ASP A 11 7.26 0.66 7.60
C ASP A 11 8.25 0.49 8.75
N LEU A 12 8.10 1.29 9.81
CA LEU A 12 8.98 1.24 10.98
C LEU A 12 8.70 0.02 11.87
N ASP A 13 7.53 -0.60 11.73
CA ASP A 13 7.16 -1.83 12.43
C ASP A 13 6.80 -2.90 11.40
N PRO A 14 7.78 -3.45 10.69
CA PRO A 14 7.51 -4.34 9.55
C PRO A 14 6.87 -5.65 9.97
N GLN A 15 5.83 -6.04 9.25
CA GLN A 15 5.10 -7.29 9.45
C GLN A 15 5.53 -8.37 8.47
N ALA A 16 6.50 -8.07 7.61
CA ALA A 16 7.09 -9.00 6.65
C ALA A 16 8.52 -8.53 6.34
N PRO A 17 9.39 -9.40 5.79
CA PRO A 17 10.75 -8.99 5.40
C PRO A 17 10.79 -7.78 4.47
N VAL A 18 9.79 -7.65 3.58
CA VAL A 18 9.55 -6.43 2.82
C VAL A 18 8.19 -5.90 3.24
N HIS A 19 8.18 -4.70 3.82
CA HIS A 19 6.95 -4.02 4.21
C HIS A 19 7.10 -2.55 3.88
N ILE A 20 6.49 -2.15 2.77
CA ILE A 20 6.58 -0.79 2.24
C ILE A 20 5.19 -0.15 2.29
N LEU A 21 5.14 1.11 2.73
CA LEU A 21 3.94 1.93 2.66
C LEU A 21 4.01 2.79 1.40
N ILE A 22 2.90 2.85 0.68
CA ILE A 22 2.78 3.69 -0.52
C ILE A 22 1.59 4.63 -0.29
N ILE A 23 1.85 5.93 -0.34
CA ILE A 23 0.85 6.94 -0.06
C ILE A 23 0.73 7.95 -1.19
N PRO A 24 -0.47 8.49 -1.45
CA PRO A 24 -0.60 9.68 -2.29
C PRO A 24 -0.14 10.90 -1.51
N LYS A 25 0.45 11.88 -2.20
CA LYS A 25 0.81 13.16 -1.57
C LYS A 25 -0.43 14.02 -1.33
N GLU A 26 -1.43 13.91 -2.22
CA GLU A 26 -2.75 14.51 -1.99
C GLU A 26 -3.42 13.83 -0.81
N HIS A 27 -4.08 14.60 0.06
CA HIS A 27 -4.78 14.02 1.19
C HIS A 27 -6.09 13.35 0.76
N ILE A 28 -6.16 12.03 1.01
CA ILE A 28 -7.37 11.22 0.88
C ILE A 28 -7.45 10.43 2.19
N GLY A 29 -8.60 10.41 2.83
CA GLY A 29 -8.74 9.82 4.17
C GLY A 29 -8.56 8.32 4.18
N SER A 30 -9.19 7.61 3.25
CA SER A 30 -9.09 6.15 3.13
C SER A 30 -9.54 5.70 1.74
N CYS A 31 -9.44 4.40 1.47
CA CYS A 31 -9.93 3.84 0.21
C CYS A 31 -11.46 3.95 0.08
N ALA A 32 -12.17 4.20 1.17
CA ALA A 32 -13.61 4.48 1.13
C ALA A 32 -13.93 5.84 0.50
N ASP A 33 -12.93 6.72 0.38
CA ASP A 33 -13.10 8.07 -0.17
C ASP A 33 -12.65 8.17 -1.64
N ILE A 34 -12.39 7.05 -2.28
CA ILE A 34 -12.04 7.02 -3.70
C ILE A 34 -13.28 7.26 -4.55
N THR A 35 -13.15 8.16 -5.52
CA THR A 35 -14.20 8.58 -6.44
C THR A 35 -13.67 8.58 -7.87
N PRO A 36 -14.54 8.71 -8.91
CA PRO A 36 -14.06 8.84 -10.28
C PRO A 36 -13.09 10.01 -10.47
N GLU A 37 -13.18 11.04 -9.65
CA GLU A 37 -12.33 12.24 -9.75
C GLU A 37 -10.93 12.03 -9.21
N ASN A 38 -10.73 11.07 -8.30
CA ASN A 38 -9.42 10.82 -7.70
C ASN A 38 -8.88 9.40 -7.91
N SER A 39 -9.65 8.51 -8.55
CA SER A 39 -9.28 7.11 -8.68
C SER A 39 -8.00 6.86 -9.48
N ALA A 40 -7.59 7.79 -10.34
CA ALA A 40 -6.36 7.65 -11.11
C ALA A 40 -5.12 7.51 -10.21
N ILE A 41 -5.14 8.08 -9.00
CA ILE A 41 -4.02 7.94 -8.06
C ILE A 41 -3.87 6.50 -7.58
N VAL A 42 -4.97 5.76 -7.46
CA VAL A 42 -4.93 4.35 -7.06
C VAL A 42 -4.24 3.50 -8.13
N ALA A 43 -4.57 3.74 -9.39
CA ALA A 43 -3.91 3.07 -10.51
C ALA A 43 -2.40 3.33 -10.48
N HIS A 44 -2.00 4.57 -10.25
CA HIS A 44 -0.58 4.93 -10.16
C HIS A 44 0.10 4.25 -8.96
N ILE A 45 -0.57 4.19 -7.81
CA ILE A 45 -0.05 3.48 -6.64
C ILE A 45 0.21 2.00 -6.96
N PHE A 46 -0.70 1.35 -7.68
CA PHE A 46 -0.51 -0.05 -8.06
C PHE A 46 0.64 -0.23 -9.07
N GLU A 47 0.83 0.71 -9.98
CA GLU A 47 1.99 0.69 -10.88
C GLU A 47 3.30 0.80 -10.09
N VAL A 48 3.35 1.70 -9.11
CA VAL A 48 4.51 1.86 -8.21
C VAL A 48 4.73 0.59 -7.39
N ALA A 49 3.65 0.01 -6.85
CA ALA A 49 3.74 -1.23 -6.06
C ALA A 49 4.32 -2.37 -6.90
N ALA A 50 3.87 -2.55 -8.13
CA ALA A 50 4.38 -3.58 -9.02
C ALA A 50 5.87 -3.39 -9.31
N LYS A 51 6.29 -2.15 -9.55
CA LYS A 51 7.69 -1.81 -9.77
C LYS A 51 8.55 -2.11 -8.55
N LEU A 52 8.09 -1.71 -7.36
CA LEU A 52 8.80 -1.97 -6.11
C LEU A 52 8.90 -3.47 -5.81
N ALA A 53 7.82 -4.22 -6.06
CA ALA A 53 7.82 -5.67 -5.87
C ALA A 53 8.89 -6.33 -6.74
N GLU A 54 9.01 -5.91 -7.99
CA GLU A 54 10.04 -6.40 -8.89
C GLU A 54 11.45 -6.03 -8.39
N GLU A 55 11.66 -4.78 -8.01
CA GLU A 55 12.96 -4.31 -7.51
C GLU A 55 13.38 -5.02 -6.23
N LYS A 56 12.41 -5.40 -5.38
CA LYS A 56 12.68 -6.12 -4.13
C LYS A 56 12.73 -7.63 -4.29
N GLY A 57 12.62 -8.13 -5.52
CA GLY A 57 12.72 -9.55 -5.79
C GLY A 57 11.58 -10.39 -5.29
N LEU A 58 10.37 -9.85 -5.23
CA LEU A 58 9.19 -10.55 -4.73
C LEU A 58 8.55 -11.43 -5.81
N SER A 59 9.37 -12.24 -6.48
CA SER A 59 8.93 -13.09 -7.59
C SER A 59 8.00 -14.22 -7.18
N GLU A 60 7.99 -14.60 -5.88
CA GLU A 60 7.10 -15.65 -5.37
C GLU A 60 5.74 -15.10 -4.95
N GLY A 61 5.56 -13.80 -5.06
CA GLY A 61 4.30 -13.14 -4.76
C GLY A 61 4.38 -12.16 -3.59
N PHE A 62 3.31 -11.41 -3.44
CA PHE A 62 3.21 -10.39 -2.40
C PHE A 62 1.73 -10.10 -2.13
N ARG A 63 1.49 -9.33 -1.08
CA ARG A 63 0.13 -8.90 -0.72
C ARG A 63 0.08 -7.39 -0.65
N ILE A 64 -1.02 -6.82 -1.12
CA ILE A 64 -1.31 -5.40 -0.95
C ILE A 64 -2.54 -5.27 -0.07
N VAL A 65 -2.44 -4.40 0.94
CA VAL A 65 -3.52 -4.15 1.91
C VAL A 65 -3.72 -2.65 2.05
N SER A 66 -4.98 -2.23 2.07
CA SER A 66 -5.35 -0.88 2.48
C SER A 66 -6.52 -0.98 3.46
N ASN A 67 -6.35 -0.47 4.66
CA ASN A 67 -7.34 -0.53 5.72
C ASN A 67 -8.21 0.72 5.69
N ALA A 68 -9.52 0.55 5.81
CA ALA A 68 -10.46 1.66 5.85
C ALA A 68 -11.33 1.55 7.11
N GLY A 69 -11.35 2.62 7.90
CA GLY A 69 -12.21 2.74 9.06
C GLY A 69 -11.82 1.85 10.23
N LYS A 70 -12.67 1.88 11.25
CA LYS A 70 -12.43 1.19 12.52
C LYS A 70 -12.34 -0.32 12.35
N ASP A 71 -13.31 -0.92 11.67
CA ASP A 71 -13.36 -2.38 11.51
C ASP A 71 -12.28 -2.88 10.55
N GLY A 72 -11.76 -2.02 9.68
CA GLY A 72 -10.63 -2.33 8.83
C GLY A 72 -9.28 -2.21 9.53
N GLY A 73 -9.25 -1.66 10.75
CA GLY A 73 -8.01 -1.48 11.50
C GLY A 73 -7.18 -0.29 11.07
N GLN A 74 -7.83 0.72 10.47
CA GLN A 74 -7.12 1.93 10.05
C GLN A 74 -6.70 2.76 11.27
N THR A 75 -5.41 3.01 11.42
CA THR A 75 -4.88 3.79 12.55
C THR A 75 -4.41 5.19 12.14
N VAL A 76 -4.09 5.41 10.87
CA VAL A 76 -3.66 6.71 10.35
C VAL A 76 -4.69 7.19 9.33
N PRO A 77 -5.31 8.38 9.54
CA PRO A 77 -6.40 8.87 8.68
C PRO A 77 -5.88 9.53 7.39
N HIS A 78 -5.04 8.80 6.66
CA HIS A 78 -4.52 9.17 5.36
C HIS A 78 -4.37 7.89 4.55
N LEU A 79 -4.90 7.87 3.34
CA LEU A 79 -4.85 6.69 2.47
C LEU A 79 -3.43 6.15 2.37
N HIS A 80 -3.26 4.87 2.65
CA HIS A 80 -1.99 4.20 2.47
C HIS A 80 -2.21 2.74 2.11
N PHE A 81 -1.29 2.22 1.34
CA PHE A 81 -1.30 0.83 0.91
C PHE A 81 -0.04 0.17 1.46
N HIS A 82 -0.22 -1.01 2.06
CA HIS A 82 0.88 -1.84 2.52
C HIS A 82 1.26 -2.79 1.40
N LEU A 83 2.54 -2.81 1.03
CA LEU A 83 3.11 -3.84 0.17
C LEU A 83 3.90 -4.78 1.07
N LEU A 84 3.47 -6.03 1.16
CA LEU A 84 4.02 -7.03 2.08
C LEU A 84 4.54 -8.22 1.28
N GLY A 85 5.79 -8.59 1.49
CA GLY A 85 6.36 -9.73 0.78
C GLY A 85 7.57 -10.32 1.50
N GLY A 86 8.11 -11.38 0.92
CA GLY A 86 9.28 -12.06 1.47
C GLY A 86 8.96 -13.19 2.43
N ARG A 87 7.68 -13.49 2.64
CA ARG A 87 7.20 -14.66 3.37
C ARG A 87 5.84 -15.09 2.85
N SER A 88 5.43 -16.31 3.17
CA SER A 88 4.07 -16.77 2.85
C SER A 88 3.05 -16.04 3.71
N MET A 89 1.97 -15.63 3.06
CA MET A 89 0.81 -15.07 3.74
C MET A 89 -0.23 -16.17 3.91
N GLU A 90 -1.01 -16.05 4.97
CA GLU A 90 -2.06 -17.02 5.25
C GLU A 90 -3.42 -16.54 4.76
N TRP A 91 -4.36 -17.47 4.68
CA TRP A 91 -5.74 -17.18 4.38
C TRP A 91 -6.65 -17.87 5.41
N PRO A 92 -7.65 -17.19 6.00
CA PRO A 92 -8.07 -15.81 5.72
C PRO A 92 -7.04 -14.74 6.13
N PRO A 93 -7.16 -13.51 5.55
CA PRO A 93 -6.12 -12.49 5.72
C PRO A 93 -6.11 -11.79 7.09
N GLY A 94 -7.04 -12.07 7.94
CA GLY A 94 -7.07 -11.41 9.25
C GLY A 94 -7.83 -12.15 10.31
#